data_a6cbfadd6798568c9f83a3d54e1cada4
#
_entry.id   a6cbfadd6798568c9f83a3d54e1cada4
#
_cell.length_a   1.000
_cell.length_b   1.000
_cell.length_c   1.000
_cell.angle_alpha   90.00
_cell.angle_beta   90.00
_cell.angle_gamma   90.00
#
_symmetry.space_group_name_H-M   'P 1'
#
loop_
_entity.id
_entity.type
_entity.pdbx_description
1 polymer ?
#
loop_
_entity_poly.entity_id
_entity_poly.type
_entity_poly.pdbx_seq_one_letter_code
_entity_poly.pdbx_strand_id
1 'polypeptide(L)'
;MIRPGLKEYLERLVADYDHRFLATDPLALVRDYDDPSDQEVAGLVASSLAYGNVPAIQGSVAAALLRLGKSPAAVLDGLSGRDLRLRYRGFRHRFTSGRDLAALLWTVREMRRTHGSIGAFFLAGYLPGTATVREALISFVDRALDRDLSGFYRRRPGAGEGIRFLLPSPKDGSACKRLNLYLRWMVRRDDGLDLGIWRDVHPRQLLIPVDTHVARIASYIGLTQRRSPGWGMAEEITASLRALEPRDPVQYDFALSRLGILDACPRRRSPIHCARCPLQPACLL
;
A
#
# COMPACT_ATOMS: atom_id res chain seq x y z
N MET A 1 -1.79 -21.78 16.23
CA MET A 1 -3.23 -22.03 16.33
C MET A 1 -3.93 -20.70 16.56
N ILE A 2 -4.94 -20.36 15.73
CA ILE A 2 -5.75 -19.15 15.89
C ILE A 2 -6.57 -19.26 17.16
N ARG A 3 -6.61 -18.20 17.96
CA ARG A 3 -7.35 -18.21 19.24
C ARG A 3 -8.86 -18.20 18.99
N PRO A 4 -9.65 -18.93 19.81
CA PRO A 4 -11.11 -18.82 19.78
C PRO A 4 -11.56 -17.37 19.96
N GLY A 5 -12.60 -16.95 19.23
CA GLY A 5 -13.16 -15.60 19.31
C GLY A 5 -12.35 -14.50 18.62
N LEU A 6 -11.20 -14.82 18.02
CA LEU A 6 -10.36 -13.78 17.38
C LEU A 6 -11.09 -13.06 16.23
N LYS A 7 -11.94 -13.76 15.47
CA LYS A 7 -12.74 -13.15 14.40
C LYS A 7 -13.63 -12.05 14.94
N GLU A 8 -14.40 -12.31 15.95
CA GLU A 8 -15.32 -11.37 16.60
C GLU A 8 -14.59 -10.14 17.18
N TYR A 9 -13.39 -10.36 17.73
CA TYR A 9 -12.57 -9.24 18.24
C TYR A 9 -12.04 -8.36 17.11
N LEU A 10 -11.62 -8.94 15.98
CA LEU A 10 -11.19 -8.21 14.80
C LEU A 10 -12.37 -7.46 14.13
N GLU A 11 -13.55 -8.04 14.08
CA GLU A 11 -14.76 -7.40 13.56
C GLU A 11 -15.17 -6.18 14.42
N ARG A 12 -15.08 -6.29 15.74
CA ARG A 12 -15.26 -5.14 16.66
C ARG A 12 -14.22 -4.05 16.39
N LEU A 13 -12.97 -4.45 16.21
CA LEU A 13 -11.90 -3.49 15.90
C LEU A 13 -12.18 -2.75 14.58
N VAL A 14 -12.69 -3.44 13.55
CA VAL A 14 -13.08 -2.81 12.28
C VAL A 14 -14.23 -1.81 12.49
N ALA A 15 -15.20 -2.12 13.33
CA ALA A 15 -16.29 -1.21 13.67
C ALA A 15 -15.80 0.04 14.43
N ASP A 16 -14.77 -0.10 15.28
CA ASP A 16 -14.18 1.01 16.01
C ASP A 16 -13.32 1.92 15.11
N TYR A 17 -12.64 1.36 14.09
CA TYR A 17 -11.71 2.04 13.19
C TYR A 17 -12.16 1.93 11.73
N ASP A 18 -13.22 2.61 11.38
CA ASP A 18 -13.83 2.66 10.05
C ASP A 18 -13.44 3.92 9.25
N HIS A 19 -14.22 4.25 8.22
CA HIS A 19 -14.03 5.42 7.35
C HIS A 19 -13.93 6.77 8.10
N ARG A 20 -14.42 6.88 9.32
CA ARG A 20 -14.30 8.09 10.15
C ARG A 20 -12.84 8.45 10.44
N PHE A 21 -11.95 7.47 10.35
CA PHE A 21 -10.50 7.66 10.53
C PHE A 21 -9.74 7.87 9.21
N LEU A 22 -10.45 7.97 8.08
CA LEU A 22 -9.83 8.12 6.75
C LEU A 22 -8.90 9.33 6.67
N ALA A 23 -9.23 10.44 7.34
CA ALA A 23 -8.38 11.62 7.41
C ALA A 23 -6.97 11.36 7.98
N THR A 24 -6.75 10.22 8.63
CA THR A 24 -5.43 9.81 9.13
C THR A 24 -4.67 8.91 8.14
N ASP A 25 -5.19 8.71 6.93
CA ASP A 25 -4.62 7.87 5.88
C ASP A 25 -4.38 8.68 4.61
N PRO A 26 -3.27 8.48 3.87
CA PRO A 26 -3.05 9.16 2.59
C PRO A 26 -4.11 8.81 1.52
N LEU A 27 -4.90 7.76 1.70
CA LEU A 27 -6.04 7.42 0.85
C LEU A 27 -7.09 8.55 0.80
N ALA A 28 -7.21 9.37 1.86
CA ALA A 28 -8.10 10.53 1.86
C ALA A 28 -7.84 11.43 0.65
N LEU A 29 -6.56 11.72 0.34
CA LEU A 29 -6.17 12.56 -0.80
C LEU A 29 -6.40 11.90 -2.17
N VAL A 30 -6.54 10.58 -2.21
CA VAL A 30 -6.87 9.84 -3.44
C VAL A 30 -8.37 9.89 -3.71
N ARG A 31 -9.17 9.89 -2.65
CA ARG A 31 -10.64 10.00 -2.74
C ARG A 31 -11.13 11.39 -3.14
N ASP A 32 -10.25 12.39 -3.18
CA ASP A 32 -10.57 13.71 -3.75
C ASP A 32 -10.72 13.69 -5.28
N TYR A 33 -10.38 12.57 -5.94
CA TYR A 33 -10.53 12.37 -7.38
C TYR A 33 -11.71 11.42 -7.67
N ASP A 34 -12.56 11.79 -8.63
CA ASP A 34 -13.71 10.98 -9.03
C ASP A 34 -13.37 10.02 -10.20
N ASP A 35 -12.45 10.43 -11.09
CA ASP A 35 -12.08 9.62 -12.26
C ASP A 35 -11.18 8.44 -11.85
N PRO A 36 -11.53 7.19 -12.21
CA PRO A 36 -10.72 6.02 -11.88
C PRO A 36 -9.26 6.08 -12.37
N SER A 37 -9.00 6.73 -13.51
CA SER A 37 -7.64 6.89 -14.03
C SER A 37 -6.82 7.85 -13.15
N ASP A 38 -7.46 8.91 -12.63
CA ASP A 38 -6.84 9.84 -11.71
C ASP A 38 -6.60 9.17 -10.36
N GLN A 39 -7.56 8.37 -9.87
CA GLN A 39 -7.43 7.57 -8.66
C GLN A 39 -6.28 6.55 -8.74
N GLU A 40 -6.07 5.90 -9.89
CA GLU A 40 -4.93 5.01 -10.11
C GLU A 40 -3.60 5.74 -9.95
N VAL A 41 -3.44 6.89 -10.62
CA VAL A 41 -2.21 7.68 -10.57
C VAL A 41 -1.98 8.25 -9.17
N ALA A 42 -2.99 8.88 -8.60
CA ALA A 42 -2.93 9.45 -7.26
C ALA A 42 -2.66 8.37 -6.20
N GLY A 43 -3.32 7.23 -6.31
CA GLY A 43 -3.15 6.07 -5.41
C GLY A 43 -1.75 5.51 -5.43
N LEU A 44 -1.14 5.35 -6.62
CA LEU A 44 0.24 4.85 -6.69
C LEU A 44 1.25 5.86 -6.14
N VAL A 45 1.05 7.17 -6.37
CA VAL A 45 1.86 8.22 -5.74
C VAL A 45 1.71 8.18 -4.22
N ALA A 46 0.46 8.19 -3.72
CA ALA A 46 0.17 8.22 -2.29
C ALA A 46 0.73 6.98 -1.56
N SER A 47 0.48 5.79 -2.09
CA SER A 47 0.99 4.55 -1.50
C SER A 47 2.52 4.48 -1.54
N SER A 48 3.15 4.92 -2.62
CA SER A 48 4.61 4.94 -2.76
C SER A 48 5.29 5.87 -1.74
N LEU A 49 4.61 6.93 -1.30
CA LEU A 49 5.07 7.86 -0.27
C LEU A 49 4.59 7.50 1.14
N ALA A 50 3.81 6.43 1.32
CA ALA A 50 3.22 6.03 2.60
C ALA A 50 4.25 5.39 3.55
N TYR A 51 5.30 6.15 3.91
CA TYR A 51 6.31 5.78 4.90
C TYR A 51 6.81 7.01 5.68
N GLY A 52 6.94 6.85 6.98
CA GLY A 52 7.22 7.95 7.91
C GLY A 52 6.04 8.21 8.84
N ASN A 53 5.93 9.42 9.37
CA ASN A 53 4.77 9.83 10.17
C ASN A 53 3.65 10.37 9.27
N VAL A 54 2.41 10.28 9.76
CA VAL A 54 1.20 10.65 8.99
C VAL A 54 1.24 12.10 8.47
N PRO A 55 1.56 13.14 9.27
CA PRO A 55 1.59 14.50 8.76
C PRO A 55 2.59 14.72 7.62
N ALA A 56 3.79 14.13 7.73
CA ALA A 56 4.81 14.22 6.68
C ALA A 56 4.40 13.48 5.40
N ILE A 57 3.73 12.33 5.53
CA ILE A 57 3.17 11.58 4.39
C ILE A 57 2.12 12.44 3.69
N GLN A 58 1.12 12.91 4.41
CA GLN A 58 0.02 13.72 3.85
C GLN A 58 0.54 15.00 3.18
N GLY A 59 1.42 15.76 3.82
CA GLY A 59 2.01 16.95 3.24
C GLY A 59 2.81 16.65 1.95
N SER A 60 3.55 15.56 1.92
CA SER A 60 4.33 15.16 0.74
C SER A 60 3.44 14.64 -0.40
N VAL A 61 2.41 13.86 -0.09
CA VAL A 61 1.44 13.38 -1.08
C VAL A 61 0.68 14.56 -1.67
N ALA A 62 0.13 15.45 -0.84
CA ALA A 62 -0.56 16.66 -1.30
C ALA A 62 0.34 17.51 -2.20
N ALA A 63 1.59 17.76 -1.79
CA ALA A 63 2.56 18.51 -2.57
C ALA A 63 2.93 17.84 -3.90
N ALA A 64 2.94 16.51 -3.95
CA ALA A 64 3.19 15.74 -5.17
C ALA A 64 1.99 15.81 -6.13
N LEU A 65 0.77 15.59 -5.62
CA LEU A 65 -0.47 15.60 -6.41
C LEU A 65 -0.85 17.00 -6.90
N LEU A 66 -0.62 18.04 -6.09
CA LEU A 66 -0.84 19.44 -6.49
C LEU A 66 -0.09 19.79 -7.78
N ARG A 67 1.09 19.20 -8.00
CA ARG A 67 1.87 19.40 -9.22
C ARG A 67 1.26 18.74 -10.46
N LEU A 68 0.38 17.76 -10.30
CA LEU A 68 -0.39 17.13 -11.38
C LEU A 68 -1.78 17.77 -11.54
N GLY A 69 -2.25 18.54 -10.56
CA GLY A 69 -3.51 19.26 -10.62
C GLY A 69 -4.74 18.37 -10.48
N LYS A 70 -5.86 18.81 -11.07
CA LYS A 70 -7.18 18.18 -10.91
C LYS A 70 -7.35 16.88 -11.71
N SER A 71 -6.57 16.68 -12.77
CA SER A 71 -6.62 15.49 -13.64
C SER A 71 -5.23 14.89 -13.79
N PRO A 72 -4.72 14.24 -12.73
CA PRO A 72 -3.35 13.69 -12.69
C PRO A 72 -3.02 12.79 -13.88
N ALA A 73 -3.95 11.97 -14.33
CA ALA A 73 -3.75 11.04 -15.43
C ALA A 73 -3.57 11.79 -16.75
N ALA A 74 -4.48 12.70 -17.11
CA ALA A 74 -4.41 13.46 -18.33
C ALA A 74 -3.17 14.37 -18.38
N VAL A 75 -2.84 15.03 -17.27
CA VAL A 75 -1.63 15.85 -17.16
C VAL A 75 -0.38 14.99 -17.34
N LEU A 76 -0.32 13.84 -16.69
CA LEU A 76 0.82 12.93 -16.79
C LEU A 76 1.04 12.42 -18.22
N ASP A 77 -0.02 12.09 -18.94
CA ASP A 77 0.05 11.59 -20.32
C ASP A 77 0.68 12.62 -21.28
N GLY A 78 0.52 13.91 -21.00
CA GLY A 78 1.11 15.01 -21.77
C GLY A 78 2.56 15.38 -21.43
N LEU A 79 3.14 14.85 -20.33
CA LEU A 79 4.46 15.26 -19.84
C LEU A 79 5.58 14.38 -20.39
N SER A 80 6.67 15.01 -20.87
CA SER A 80 7.92 14.30 -21.14
C SER A 80 8.71 14.00 -19.87
N GLY A 81 9.71 13.11 -19.96
CA GLY A 81 10.61 12.84 -18.84
C GLY A 81 11.39 14.08 -18.38
N ARG A 82 11.68 15.02 -19.30
CA ARG A 82 12.28 16.32 -18.97
C ARG A 82 11.33 17.18 -18.14
N ASP A 83 10.06 17.27 -18.56
CA ASP A 83 9.05 18.06 -17.87
C ASP A 83 8.82 17.53 -16.46
N LEU A 84 8.76 16.20 -16.28
CA LEU A 84 8.64 15.57 -14.97
C LEU A 84 9.82 15.92 -14.05
N ARG A 85 11.06 15.87 -14.57
CA ARG A 85 12.23 16.26 -13.78
C ARG A 85 12.18 17.73 -13.35
N LEU A 86 11.74 18.62 -14.21
CA LEU A 86 11.60 20.05 -13.90
C LEU A 86 10.49 20.28 -12.90
N ARG A 87 9.32 19.65 -13.10
CA ARG A 87 8.13 19.78 -12.26
C ARG A 87 8.37 19.30 -10.83
N TYR A 88 9.14 18.24 -10.65
CA TYR A 88 9.48 17.69 -9.33
C TYR A 88 10.85 18.11 -8.80
N ARG A 89 11.50 19.08 -9.46
CA ARG A 89 12.75 19.68 -8.96
C ARG A 89 12.54 20.22 -7.53
N GLY A 90 13.45 19.84 -6.63
CA GLY A 90 13.38 20.24 -5.22
C GLY A 90 12.36 19.46 -4.36
N PHE A 91 11.54 18.58 -4.94
CA PHE A 91 10.70 17.70 -4.14
C PHE A 91 11.57 16.73 -3.33
N ARG A 92 11.19 16.53 -2.08
CA ARG A 92 11.82 15.55 -1.19
C ARG A 92 10.81 15.02 -0.18
N HIS A 93 10.80 13.70 -0.03
CA HIS A 93 10.12 12.99 1.04
C HIS A 93 11.06 11.97 1.64
N ARG A 94 11.66 12.28 2.81
CA ARG A 94 12.65 11.43 3.47
C ARG A 94 13.75 10.95 2.51
N PHE A 95 13.73 9.69 2.09
CA PHE A 95 14.71 9.08 1.18
C PHE A 95 14.36 9.25 -0.29
N THR A 96 13.12 9.62 -0.62
CA THR A 96 12.67 9.83 -2.00
C THR A 96 12.98 11.26 -2.45
N SER A 97 13.76 11.37 -3.51
CA SER A 97 14.02 12.64 -4.19
C SER A 97 12.99 12.94 -5.28
N GLY A 98 12.95 14.20 -5.74
CA GLY A 98 12.12 14.59 -6.89
C GLY A 98 12.47 13.83 -8.18
N ARG A 99 13.74 13.43 -8.34
CA ARG A 99 14.17 12.57 -9.45
C ARG A 99 13.52 11.18 -9.38
N ASP A 100 13.46 10.60 -8.19
CA ASP A 100 12.90 9.26 -8.00
C ASP A 100 11.38 9.26 -8.22
N LEU A 101 10.70 10.29 -7.73
CA LEU A 101 9.27 10.47 -7.97
C LEU A 101 8.98 10.76 -9.46
N ALA A 102 9.79 11.58 -10.13
CA ALA A 102 9.67 11.83 -11.56
C ALA A 102 9.90 10.56 -12.40
N ALA A 103 10.85 9.70 -12.00
CA ALA A 103 11.08 8.40 -12.62
C ALA A 103 9.88 7.45 -12.42
N LEU A 104 9.27 7.42 -11.23
CA LEU A 104 8.06 6.66 -10.98
C LEU A 104 6.92 7.14 -11.90
N LEU A 105 6.68 8.44 -11.96
CA LEU A 105 5.62 9.02 -12.79
C LEU A 105 5.86 8.78 -14.28
N TRP A 106 7.11 8.86 -14.74
CA TRP A 106 7.47 8.46 -16.10
C TRP A 106 7.11 6.99 -16.38
N THR A 107 7.44 6.12 -15.46
CA THR A 107 7.08 4.69 -15.55
C THR A 107 5.56 4.49 -15.60
N VAL A 108 4.82 5.22 -14.78
CA VAL A 108 3.33 5.20 -14.79
C VAL A 108 2.77 5.68 -16.13
N ARG A 109 3.30 6.78 -16.66
CA ARG A 109 2.94 7.28 -18.00
C ARG A 109 3.15 6.20 -19.08
N GLU A 110 4.29 5.52 -19.03
CA GLU A 110 4.59 4.45 -19.99
C GLU A 110 3.70 3.21 -19.81
N MET A 111 3.30 2.87 -18.55
CA MET A 111 2.28 1.84 -18.30
C MET A 111 0.96 2.21 -18.96
N ARG A 112 0.48 3.43 -18.76
CA ARG A 112 -0.77 3.95 -19.34
C ARG A 112 -0.70 3.98 -20.85
N ARG A 113 0.39 4.49 -21.44
CA ARG A 113 0.59 4.56 -22.88
C ARG A 113 0.56 3.19 -23.56
N THR A 114 1.07 2.14 -22.91
CA THR A 114 1.20 0.79 -23.49
C THR A 114 0.02 -0.12 -23.20
N HIS A 115 -0.71 0.10 -22.11
CA HIS A 115 -1.79 -0.78 -21.64
C HIS A 115 -3.11 -0.04 -21.35
N GLY A 116 -3.17 1.28 -21.50
CA GLY A 116 -4.34 2.11 -21.24
C GLY A 116 -4.49 2.53 -19.78
N SER A 117 -4.13 1.68 -18.81
CA SER A 117 -4.22 1.99 -17.37
C SER A 117 -3.14 1.25 -16.58
N ILE A 118 -2.97 1.64 -15.29
CA ILE A 118 -2.10 0.90 -14.37
C ILE A 118 -2.71 -0.47 -14.06
N GLY A 119 -4.04 -0.53 -13.93
CA GLY A 119 -4.76 -1.79 -13.70
C GLY A 119 -4.57 -2.77 -14.86
N ALA A 120 -4.74 -2.33 -16.10
CA ALA A 120 -4.51 -3.17 -17.28
C ALA A 120 -3.03 -3.63 -17.37
N PHE A 121 -2.09 -2.75 -17.01
CA PHE A 121 -0.69 -3.14 -16.90
C PHE A 121 -0.46 -4.20 -15.82
N PHE A 122 -1.12 -4.13 -14.69
CA PHE A 122 -1.04 -5.16 -13.64
C PHE A 122 -1.65 -6.48 -14.12
N LEU A 123 -2.84 -6.42 -14.72
CA LEU A 123 -3.60 -7.58 -15.21
C LEU A 123 -2.83 -8.37 -16.28
N ALA A 124 -1.97 -7.74 -17.07
CA ALA A 124 -1.13 -8.43 -18.05
C ALA A 124 -0.16 -9.46 -17.43
N GLY A 125 0.07 -9.42 -16.13
CA GLY A 125 0.85 -10.41 -15.37
C GLY A 125 0.06 -11.13 -14.28
N TYR A 126 -1.25 -10.92 -14.21
CA TYR A 126 -2.10 -11.49 -13.17
C TYR A 126 -2.71 -12.83 -13.59
N LEU A 127 -2.74 -13.77 -12.68
CA LEU A 127 -3.32 -15.11 -12.87
C LEU A 127 -4.42 -15.35 -11.81
N PRO A 128 -5.71 -15.42 -12.21
CA PRO A 128 -6.84 -15.55 -11.28
C PRO A 128 -6.81 -16.83 -10.42
N GLY A 129 -6.16 -17.88 -10.91
CA GLY A 129 -6.07 -19.19 -10.23
C GLY A 129 -4.99 -19.30 -9.16
N THR A 130 -4.13 -18.30 -8.97
CA THR A 130 -3.06 -18.34 -7.97
C THR A 130 -3.57 -18.07 -6.55
N ALA A 131 -2.84 -18.58 -5.57
CA ALA A 131 -3.20 -18.37 -4.15
C ALA A 131 -3.03 -16.91 -3.70
N THR A 132 -2.09 -16.18 -4.29
CA THR A 132 -1.77 -14.79 -3.96
C THR A 132 -1.36 -14.00 -5.20
N VAL A 133 -1.33 -12.67 -5.08
CA VAL A 133 -0.84 -11.74 -6.12
C VAL A 133 0.70 -11.70 -6.26
N ARG A 134 1.43 -12.63 -5.63
CA ARG A 134 2.90 -12.61 -5.59
C ARG A 134 3.53 -12.52 -6.98
N GLU A 135 3.17 -13.44 -7.87
CA GLU A 135 3.75 -13.52 -9.21
C GLU A 135 3.32 -12.32 -10.09
N ALA A 136 2.08 -11.86 -9.91
CA ALA A 136 1.60 -10.65 -10.57
C ALA A 136 2.40 -9.40 -10.13
N LEU A 137 2.69 -9.26 -8.83
CA LEU A 137 3.54 -8.17 -8.33
C LEU A 137 4.97 -8.26 -8.84
N ILE A 138 5.54 -9.46 -8.90
CA ILE A 138 6.88 -9.68 -9.48
C ILE A 138 6.88 -9.23 -10.94
N SER A 139 5.94 -9.71 -11.72
CA SER A 139 5.77 -9.33 -13.14
C SER A 139 5.56 -7.83 -13.30
N PHE A 140 4.71 -7.22 -12.47
CA PHE A 140 4.46 -5.77 -12.47
C PHE A 140 5.74 -4.98 -12.25
N VAL A 141 6.51 -5.32 -11.21
CA VAL A 141 7.76 -4.59 -10.87
C VAL A 141 8.83 -4.82 -11.93
N ASP A 142 9.01 -6.05 -12.40
CA ASP A 142 10.01 -6.37 -13.43
C ASP A 142 9.74 -5.57 -14.72
N ARG A 143 8.51 -5.62 -15.24
CA ARG A 143 8.10 -4.87 -16.45
C ARG A 143 8.14 -3.36 -16.25
N ALA A 144 7.85 -2.87 -15.04
CA ALA A 144 7.95 -1.46 -14.69
C ALA A 144 9.41 -0.97 -14.73
N LEU A 145 10.34 -1.76 -14.20
CA LEU A 145 11.76 -1.43 -14.11
C LEU A 145 12.56 -1.74 -15.39
N ASP A 146 11.96 -2.47 -16.33
CA ASP A 146 12.56 -2.72 -17.65
C ASP A 146 12.40 -1.55 -18.65
N ARG A 147 11.72 -0.49 -18.23
CA ARG A 147 11.56 0.74 -19.00
C ARG A 147 12.85 1.54 -19.07
N ASP A 148 13.00 2.35 -20.12
CA ASP A 148 14.13 3.27 -20.22
C ASP A 148 14.05 4.36 -19.15
N LEU A 149 14.99 4.31 -18.22
CA LEU A 149 15.17 5.27 -17.13
C LEU A 149 16.47 6.07 -17.25
N SER A 150 17.16 6.00 -18.41
CA SER A 150 18.42 6.71 -18.65
C SER A 150 18.31 8.22 -18.50
N GLY A 151 17.12 8.76 -18.81
CA GLY A 151 16.78 10.16 -18.58
C GLY A 151 16.78 10.57 -17.09
N PHE A 152 16.71 9.64 -16.16
CA PHE A 152 16.63 9.90 -14.71
C PHE A 152 17.89 9.43 -13.97
N TYR A 153 18.52 8.36 -14.41
CA TYR A 153 19.65 7.74 -13.72
C TYR A 153 20.80 7.46 -14.70
N ARG A 154 22.04 7.79 -14.27
CA ARG A 154 23.27 7.47 -15.05
C ARG A 154 23.56 5.97 -15.07
N ARG A 155 23.16 5.25 -14.03
CA ARG A 155 23.23 3.79 -13.91
C ARG A 155 21.91 3.26 -13.40
N ARG A 156 21.59 2.02 -13.69
CA ARG A 156 20.37 1.36 -13.16
C ARG A 156 20.47 1.33 -11.62
N PRO A 157 19.43 1.82 -10.89
CA PRO A 157 19.45 1.80 -9.43
C PRO A 157 19.54 0.37 -8.87
N GLY A 158 20.29 0.20 -7.79
CA GLY A 158 20.33 -1.04 -7.03
C GLY A 158 19.04 -1.29 -6.22
N ALA A 159 18.93 -2.47 -5.61
CA ALA A 159 17.84 -2.78 -4.71
C ALA A 159 17.75 -1.74 -3.59
N GLY A 160 16.55 -1.22 -3.31
CA GLY A 160 16.33 -0.19 -2.28
C GLY A 160 16.80 1.22 -2.64
N GLU A 161 17.31 1.45 -3.86
CA GLU A 161 17.73 2.79 -4.35
C GLU A 161 16.73 3.35 -5.36
N GLY A 162 16.60 4.68 -5.39
CA GLY A 162 15.84 5.40 -6.41
C GLY A 162 14.44 4.83 -6.60
N ILE A 163 14.02 4.62 -7.86
CA ILE A 163 12.72 4.04 -8.19
C ILE A 163 12.53 2.63 -7.62
N ARG A 164 13.59 1.82 -7.46
CA ARG A 164 13.50 0.47 -6.87
C ARG A 164 13.16 0.50 -5.37
N PHE A 165 13.41 1.62 -4.70
CA PHE A 165 12.89 1.83 -3.36
C PHE A 165 11.37 2.05 -3.38
N LEU A 166 10.83 2.73 -4.40
CA LEU A 166 9.39 2.99 -4.54
C LEU A 166 8.62 1.77 -5.06
N LEU A 167 9.25 0.94 -5.89
CA LEU A 167 8.71 -0.30 -6.46
C LEU A 167 9.50 -1.52 -5.95
N PRO A 168 9.34 -1.91 -4.66
CA PRO A 168 10.00 -3.08 -4.11
C PRO A 168 9.43 -4.37 -4.69
N SER A 169 10.26 -5.40 -4.89
CA SER A 169 9.83 -6.70 -5.42
C SER A 169 9.69 -7.75 -4.32
N PRO A 170 8.70 -8.65 -4.41
CA PRO A 170 8.67 -9.85 -3.59
C PRO A 170 9.88 -10.77 -3.78
N LYS A 171 10.56 -10.72 -4.94
CA LYS A 171 11.81 -11.44 -5.20
C LYS A 171 12.92 -11.07 -4.22
N ASP A 172 12.94 -9.81 -3.78
CA ASP A 172 13.96 -9.30 -2.86
C ASP A 172 13.60 -9.59 -1.38
N GLY A 173 12.57 -10.41 -1.10
CA GLY A 173 12.09 -10.73 0.25
C GLY A 173 11.36 -9.57 0.94
N SER A 174 11.15 -8.45 0.27
CA SER A 174 10.44 -7.29 0.80
C SER A 174 8.99 -7.64 1.12
N ALA A 175 8.46 -7.10 2.24
CA ALA A 175 7.03 -7.15 2.54
C ALA A 175 6.15 -6.41 1.52
N CYS A 176 6.75 -5.64 0.62
CA CYS A 176 6.07 -4.83 -0.40
C CYS A 176 4.89 -4.01 0.15
N LYS A 177 5.00 -3.52 1.39
CA LYS A 177 3.93 -2.84 2.14
C LYS A 177 3.19 -1.82 1.28
N ARG A 178 3.92 -0.98 0.55
CA ARG A 178 3.35 0.12 -0.23
C ARG A 178 2.60 -0.36 -1.47
N LEU A 179 3.08 -1.39 -2.16
CA LEU A 179 2.38 -2.01 -3.29
C LEU A 179 1.17 -2.82 -2.82
N ASN A 180 1.28 -3.56 -1.70
CA ASN A 180 0.14 -4.24 -1.10
C ASN A 180 -0.93 -3.24 -0.62
N LEU A 181 -0.53 -2.07 -0.10
CA LEU A 181 -1.44 -0.99 0.26
C LEU A 181 -2.15 -0.43 -0.98
N TYR A 182 -1.41 -0.19 -2.07
CA TYR A 182 -1.99 0.23 -3.35
C TYR A 182 -3.00 -0.78 -3.88
N LEU A 183 -2.63 -2.07 -3.91
CA LEU A 183 -3.54 -3.14 -4.33
C LEU A 183 -4.79 -3.21 -3.45
N ARG A 184 -4.65 -3.07 -2.14
CA ARG A 184 -5.81 -3.03 -1.24
C ARG A 184 -6.78 -1.93 -1.65
N TRP A 185 -6.29 -0.69 -1.85
CA TRP A 185 -7.11 0.45 -2.25
C TRP A 185 -7.81 0.25 -3.60
N MET A 186 -7.10 -0.32 -4.58
CA MET A 186 -7.63 -0.50 -5.94
C MET A 186 -8.63 -1.67 -6.05
N VAL A 187 -8.46 -2.72 -5.26
CA VAL A 187 -9.14 -4.01 -5.44
C VAL A 187 -10.30 -4.23 -4.47
N ARG A 188 -10.13 -3.88 -3.18
CA ARG A 188 -11.21 -4.10 -2.20
C ARG A 188 -12.40 -3.22 -2.54
N ARG A 189 -13.62 -3.76 -2.32
CA ARG A 189 -14.87 -3.04 -2.54
C ARG A 189 -14.85 -1.69 -1.84
N ASP A 190 -15.52 -0.71 -2.46
CA ASP A 190 -15.78 0.57 -1.80
C ASP A 190 -16.72 0.33 -0.60
N ASP A 191 -16.13 0.40 0.58
CA ASP A 191 -16.78 0.29 1.88
C ASP A 191 -16.69 1.63 2.65
N GLY A 192 -16.50 2.74 1.90
CA GLY A 192 -16.19 4.06 2.45
C GLY A 192 -14.70 4.28 2.71
N LEU A 193 -13.87 3.25 2.58
CA LEU A 193 -12.41 3.29 2.69
C LEU A 193 -11.75 3.11 1.32
N ASP A 194 -11.71 1.86 0.85
CA ASP A 194 -11.02 1.48 -0.38
C ASP A 194 -11.86 1.84 -1.62
N LEU A 195 -11.25 1.85 -2.82
CA LEU A 195 -11.89 2.39 -4.04
C LEU A 195 -12.58 1.31 -4.89
N GLY A 196 -12.04 0.09 -4.89
CA GLY A 196 -12.64 -1.05 -5.59
C GLY A 196 -12.73 -0.92 -7.10
N ILE A 197 -11.83 -0.15 -7.72
CA ILE A 197 -11.86 0.13 -9.16
C ILE A 197 -11.27 -1.01 -10.02
N TRP A 198 -10.46 -1.91 -9.43
CA TRP A 198 -9.90 -3.08 -10.14
C TRP A 198 -10.73 -4.33 -9.87
N ARG A 199 -11.80 -4.53 -10.63
CA ARG A 199 -12.79 -5.60 -10.41
C ARG A 199 -12.33 -6.99 -10.84
N ASP A 200 -11.30 -7.07 -11.69
CA ASP A 200 -10.77 -8.33 -12.24
C ASP A 200 -9.73 -9.00 -11.32
N VAL A 201 -9.32 -8.32 -10.24
CA VAL A 201 -8.44 -8.88 -9.21
C VAL A 201 -9.26 -9.28 -8.00
N HIS A 202 -9.03 -10.50 -7.48
CA HIS A 202 -9.80 -11.01 -6.36
C HIS A 202 -9.21 -10.59 -5.00
N PRO A 203 -10.00 -9.97 -4.08
CA PRO A 203 -9.53 -9.59 -2.74
C PRO A 203 -8.91 -10.75 -1.96
N ARG A 204 -9.40 -11.99 -2.16
CA ARG A 204 -8.86 -13.20 -1.52
C ARG A 204 -7.38 -13.46 -1.80
N GLN A 205 -6.83 -12.90 -2.90
CA GLN A 205 -5.44 -13.10 -3.32
C GLN A 205 -4.51 -12.01 -2.78
N LEU A 206 -5.06 -10.92 -2.24
CA LEU A 206 -4.28 -9.83 -1.67
C LEU A 206 -3.51 -10.30 -0.43
N LEU A 207 -2.40 -9.60 -0.16
CA LEU A 207 -1.65 -9.74 1.07
C LEU A 207 -1.77 -8.46 1.91
N ILE A 208 -1.81 -8.65 3.23
CA ILE A 208 -1.88 -7.53 4.16
C ILE A 208 -0.63 -6.64 4.02
N PRO A 209 -0.78 -5.30 3.95
CA PRO A 209 0.31 -4.36 3.97
C PRO A 209 1.03 -4.36 5.33
N VAL A 210 2.14 -5.06 5.46
CA VAL A 210 2.85 -5.17 6.73
C VAL A 210 3.77 -3.98 6.95
N ASP A 211 3.44 -3.16 7.94
CA ASP A 211 4.33 -2.16 8.52
C ASP A 211 4.74 -2.55 9.95
N THR A 212 5.46 -1.67 10.63
CA THR A 212 5.93 -1.94 12.02
C THR A 212 4.79 -2.07 13.03
N HIS A 213 3.66 -1.39 12.81
CA HIS A 213 2.48 -1.48 13.69
C HIS A 213 1.74 -2.79 13.46
N VAL A 214 1.42 -3.09 12.20
CA VAL A 214 0.75 -4.34 11.81
C VAL A 214 1.59 -5.56 12.20
N ALA A 215 2.91 -5.56 11.93
CA ALA A 215 3.81 -6.65 12.32
C ALA A 215 3.76 -6.91 13.83
N ARG A 216 3.83 -5.85 14.63
CA ARG A 216 3.82 -5.92 16.08
C ARG A 216 2.47 -6.43 16.63
N ILE A 217 1.37 -5.84 16.17
CA ILE A 217 0.03 -6.22 16.64
C ILE A 217 -0.30 -7.64 16.20
N ALA A 218 0.02 -8.02 14.96
CA ALA A 218 -0.16 -9.38 14.46
C ALA A 218 0.59 -10.42 15.32
N SER A 219 1.81 -10.11 15.76
CA SER A 219 2.55 -10.96 16.69
C SER A 219 1.85 -11.06 18.06
N TYR A 220 1.32 -9.94 18.57
CA TYR A 220 0.62 -9.93 19.86
C TYR A 220 -0.68 -10.73 19.88
N ILE A 221 -1.34 -10.87 18.75
CA ILE A 221 -2.60 -11.67 18.65
C ILE A 221 -2.38 -13.04 17.98
N GLY A 222 -1.11 -13.44 17.80
CA GLY A 222 -0.76 -14.78 17.35
C GLY A 222 -0.99 -15.05 15.86
N LEU A 223 -1.10 -14.00 15.00
CA LEU A 223 -1.24 -14.16 13.55
C LEU A 223 0.08 -14.51 12.85
N THR A 224 1.22 -14.27 13.50
CA THR A 224 2.56 -14.61 13.01
C THR A 224 3.50 -14.94 14.16
N GLN A 225 4.47 -15.80 13.88
CA GLN A 225 5.62 -16.09 14.74
C GLN A 225 6.93 -15.49 14.22
N ARG A 226 6.89 -14.88 13.04
CA ARG A 226 8.06 -14.24 12.43
C ARG A 226 8.43 -12.98 13.18
N ARG A 227 9.75 -12.75 13.31
CA ARG A 227 10.31 -11.60 14.04
C ARG A 227 10.60 -10.40 13.15
N SER A 228 10.83 -10.62 11.87
CA SER A 228 11.22 -9.57 10.93
C SER A 228 10.19 -9.35 9.83
N PRO A 229 9.75 -8.11 9.60
CA PRO A 229 8.87 -7.80 8.50
C PRO A 229 9.50 -8.15 7.15
N GLY A 230 8.82 -8.96 6.37
CA GLY A 230 9.22 -9.39 5.04
C GLY A 230 8.05 -10.07 4.33
N TRP A 231 8.27 -10.52 3.09
CA TRP A 231 7.22 -11.18 2.32
C TRP A 231 6.60 -12.37 3.09
N GLY A 232 7.45 -13.24 3.66
CA GLY A 232 6.95 -14.38 4.43
C GLY A 232 6.10 -14.02 5.64
N MET A 233 6.35 -12.87 6.32
CA MET A 233 5.48 -12.39 7.38
C MET A 233 4.12 -11.95 6.84
N ALA A 234 4.09 -11.25 5.69
CA ALA A 234 2.84 -10.85 5.05
C ALA A 234 2.01 -12.09 4.64
N GLU A 235 2.65 -13.11 4.09
CA GLU A 235 1.99 -14.39 3.76
C GLU A 235 1.42 -15.08 5.00
N GLU A 236 2.19 -15.20 6.07
CA GLU A 236 1.78 -15.89 7.31
C GLU A 236 0.61 -15.18 7.99
N ILE A 237 0.68 -13.85 8.14
CA ILE A 237 -0.41 -13.04 8.69
C ILE A 237 -1.66 -13.20 7.81
N THR A 238 -1.51 -13.06 6.48
CA THR A 238 -2.63 -13.17 5.55
C THR A 238 -3.24 -14.57 5.57
N ALA A 239 -2.44 -15.63 5.67
CA ALA A 239 -2.94 -17.00 5.80
C ALA A 239 -3.78 -17.19 7.07
N SER A 240 -3.33 -16.63 8.20
CA SER A 240 -4.08 -16.62 9.45
C SER A 240 -5.41 -15.85 9.32
N LEU A 241 -5.39 -14.67 8.69
CA LEU A 241 -6.61 -13.87 8.45
C LEU A 241 -7.54 -14.56 7.43
N ARG A 242 -7.00 -15.24 6.40
CA ARG A 242 -7.79 -15.99 5.42
C ARG A 242 -8.53 -17.18 6.04
N ALA A 243 -7.99 -17.77 7.10
CA ALA A 243 -8.70 -18.81 7.86
C ALA A 243 -9.92 -18.25 8.61
N LEU A 244 -9.94 -16.96 8.93
CA LEU A 244 -11.05 -16.25 9.55
C LEU A 244 -12.03 -15.66 8.52
N GLU A 245 -11.50 -15.08 7.44
CA GLU A 245 -12.27 -14.49 6.34
C GLU A 245 -11.64 -14.86 4.98
N PRO A 246 -12.11 -15.95 4.35
CA PRO A 246 -11.52 -16.47 3.12
C PRO A 246 -11.67 -15.56 1.90
N ARG A 247 -12.71 -14.73 1.85
CA ARG A 247 -13.04 -13.91 0.69
C ARG A 247 -12.26 -12.59 0.65
N ASP A 248 -11.99 -12.00 1.82
CA ASP A 248 -11.29 -10.73 1.96
C ASP A 248 -10.42 -10.70 3.22
N PRO A 249 -9.27 -11.42 3.21
CA PRO A 249 -8.40 -11.52 4.39
C PRO A 249 -7.79 -10.18 4.80
N VAL A 250 -7.76 -9.19 3.90
CA VAL A 250 -7.11 -7.89 4.16
C VAL A 250 -8.08 -6.81 4.68
N GLN A 251 -9.36 -7.14 4.88
CA GLN A 251 -10.34 -6.20 5.43
C GLN A 251 -9.96 -5.65 6.82
N TYR A 252 -9.15 -6.38 7.57
CA TYR A 252 -8.72 -6.01 8.91
C TYR A 252 -7.53 -5.04 8.94
N ASP A 253 -6.87 -4.82 7.80
CA ASP A 253 -5.61 -4.05 7.73
C ASP A 253 -5.76 -2.62 8.22
N PHE A 254 -6.77 -1.90 7.75
CA PHE A 254 -6.98 -0.51 8.14
C PHE A 254 -7.11 -0.37 9.67
N ALA A 255 -7.96 -1.17 10.28
CA ALA A 255 -8.22 -1.13 11.72
C ALA A 255 -6.97 -1.53 12.53
N LEU A 256 -6.25 -2.58 12.12
CA LEU A 256 -4.99 -2.98 12.76
C LEU A 256 -3.94 -1.87 12.66
N SER A 257 -3.82 -1.23 11.51
CA SER A 257 -2.85 -0.14 11.32
C SER A 257 -3.23 1.08 12.17
N ARG A 258 -4.52 1.47 12.22
CA ARG A 258 -5.01 2.60 13.04
C ARG A 258 -4.79 2.38 14.52
N LEU A 259 -5.08 1.19 15.03
CA LEU A 259 -4.82 0.82 16.43
C LEU A 259 -3.35 1.09 16.84
N GLY A 260 -2.41 0.90 15.90
CA GLY A 260 -1.00 1.16 16.14
C GLY A 260 -0.57 2.61 15.88
N ILE A 261 -1.06 3.23 14.80
CA ILE A 261 -0.69 4.59 14.37
C ILE A 261 -1.21 5.66 15.35
N LEU A 262 -2.40 5.43 15.91
CA LEU A 262 -3.05 6.35 16.89
C LEU A 262 -2.61 6.07 18.32
N ASP A 263 -1.51 5.32 18.52
CA ASP A 263 -0.93 4.96 19.82
C ASP A 263 -1.90 4.26 20.80
N ALA A 264 -3.00 3.70 20.29
CA ALA A 264 -3.97 2.96 21.10
C ALA A 264 -3.46 1.57 21.52
N CYS A 265 -2.43 1.04 20.85
CA CYS A 265 -1.73 -0.18 21.23
C CYS A 265 -0.28 0.13 21.65
N PRO A 266 0.03 0.25 22.95
CA PRO A 266 1.38 0.49 23.42
C PRO A 266 2.28 -0.74 23.22
N ARG A 267 3.61 -0.53 23.35
CA ARG A 267 4.60 -1.63 23.20
C ARG A 267 4.66 -2.56 24.40
N ARG A 268 4.02 -2.18 25.52
CA ARG A 268 3.96 -2.94 26.79
C ARG A 268 2.51 -2.93 27.27
N ARG A 269 2.17 -3.91 28.06
CA ARG A 269 0.83 -3.96 28.67
C ARG A 269 0.54 -2.69 29.46
N SER A 270 -0.60 -2.07 29.18
CA SER A 270 -1.05 -0.84 29.82
C SER A 270 -2.49 -1.05 30.33
N PRO A 271 -2.73 -0.93 31.64
CA PRO A 271 -4.09 -1.07 32.18
C PRO A 271 -5.10 -0.14 31.51
N ILE A 272 -4.69 1.09 31.20
CA ILE A 272 -5.57 2.11 30.61
C ILE A 272 -5.93 1.77 29.16
N HIS A 273 -4.91 1.49 28.31
CA HIS A 273 -5.12 1.23 26.88
C HIS A 273 -5.68 -0.17 26.64
N CYS A 274 -5.15 -1.19 27.33
CA CYS A 274 -5.55 -2.57 27.11
C CYS A 274 -6.97 -2.87 27.59
N ALA A 275 -7.45 -2.20 28.67
CA ALA A 275 -8.82 -2.40 29.15
C ALA A 275 -9.90 -2.00 28.12
N ARG A 276 -9.58 -1.09 27.19
CA ARG A 276 -10.50 -0.61 26.14
C ARG A 276 -10.26 -1.27 24.79
N CYS A 277 -9.23 -2.12 24.66
CA CYS A 277 -8.83 -2.70 23.39
C CYS A 277 -9.70 -3.93 23.05
N PRO A 278 -10.40 -3.95 21.92
CA PRO A 278 -11.19 -5.11 21.49
C PRO A 278 -10.37 -6.40 21.38
N LEU A 279 -9.07 -6.29 21.09
CA LEU A 279 -8.16 -7.43 20.92
C LEU A 279 -7.60 -7.96 22.25
N GLN A 280 -7.89 -7.31 23.39
CA GLN A 280 -7.32 -7.68 24.69
C GLN A 280 -7.51 -9.15 25.06
N PRO A 281 -8.69 -9.80 24.83
CA PRO A 281 -8.89 -11.20 25.18
C PRO A 281 -8.02 -12.18 24.38
N ALA A 282 -7.60 -11.78 23.16
CA ALA A 282 -6.72 -12.58 22.30
C ALA A 282 -5.24 -12.16 22.41
N CYS A 283 -4.92 -11.09 23.15
CA CYS A 283 -3.58 -10.53 23.23
C CYS A 283 -2.63 -11.39 24.08
N LEU A 284 -1.40 -11.55 23.60
CA LEU A 284 -0.33 -12.34 24.23
C LEU A 284 0.59 -11.49 25.13
N LEU A 285 0.38 -10.14 25.18
CA LEU A 285 1.12 -9.26 26.09
C LEU A 285 0.74 -9.48 27.54
#